data_6dee46778492e421e4d61372e3506be6
#
_entry.id   6dee46778492e421e4d61372e3506be6
#
_cell.length_a   1.000
_cell.length_b   1.000
_cell.length_c   1.000
_cell.angle_alpha   90.00
_cell.angle_beta   90.00
_cell.angle_gamma   90.00
#
_symmetry.space_group_name_H-M   'P 1'
#
loop_
_entity.id
_entity.type
_entity.pdbx_description
1 polymer ?
#
loop_
_entity_poly.entity_id
_entity_poly.type
_entity_poly.pdbx_seq_one_letter_code
_entity_poly.pdbx_strand_id
1 'polypeptide(L)'
;GVEVMTASDNVLRLGLTPKTIAVDEALDALDPELAPQPMSGEPTALPSGGIHRHYAPAGAPFIVDWIGDGSFTSATGDYRLVLAVSSSVTVSVDGAELLLSQGQAAAVLASEGDVRVTTTGAAVIARPASQ
;
A
#
# COMPACT_ATOMS: atom_id res chain seq x y z
N GLY A 1 -6.12 9.27 -3.36
CA GLY A 1 -6.06 8.09 -2.49
C GLY A 1 -5.18 7.01 -3.09
N VAL A 2 -4.79 6.06 -2.27
CA VAL A 2 -4.07 4.85 -2.70
C VAL A 2 -4.99 3.67 -2.41
N GLU A 3 -5.19 2.80 -3.38
CA GLU A 3 -5.95 1.57 -3.26
C GLU A 3 -5.02 0.38 -3.38
N VAL A 4 -5.10 -0.56 -2.44
CA VAL A 4 -4.35 -1.82 -2.46
C VAL A 4 -5.34 -2.97 -2.51
N MET A 5 -5.21 -3.81 -3.52
CA MET A 5 -6.10 -4.95 -3.76
C MET A 5 -5.28 -6.23 -3.96
N THR A 6 -5.92 -7.36 -3.68
CA THR A 6 -5.41 -8.66 -4.14
C THR A 6 -5.58 -8.78 -5.64
N ALA A 7 -4.70 -9.54 -6.29
CA ALA A 7 -4.85 -9.91 -7.69
C ALA A 7 -6.02 -10.91 -7.83
N SER A 8 -7.25 -10.41 -7.85
CA SER A 8 -8.44 -11.22 -8.07
C SER A 8 -9.22 -10.72 -9.28
N ASP A 9 -9.84 -11.63 -10.01
CA ASP A 9 -10.61 -11.34 -11.22
C ASP A 9 -12.13 -11.21 -10.94
N ASN A 10 -12.52 -11.28 -9.68
CA ASN A 10 -13.92 -11.24 -9.24
C ASN A 10 -14.40 -9.79 -9.05
N VAL A 11 -14.53 -9.05 -10.16
CA VAL A 11 -15.06 -7.70 -10.12
C VAL A 11 -16.51 -7.70 -10.61
N LEU A 12 -17.46 -7.49 -9.71
CA LEU A 12 -18.85 -7.23 -10.04
C LEU A 12 -19.05 -5.74 -10.33
N ARG A 13 -19.78 -5.44 -11.42
CA ARG A 13 -19.98 -4.06 -11.88
C ARG A 13 -21.45 -3.72 -11.84
N LEU A 14 -21.78 -2.54 -11.24
CA LEU A 14 -23.14 -2.02 -11.12
C LEU A 14 -23.47 -0.92 -12.13
N GLY A 15 -22.45 -0.32 -12.77
CA GLY A 15 -22.68 0.76 -13.74
C GLY A 15 -21.40 1.48 -14.14
N LEU A 16 -21.54 2.59 -14.90
CA LEU A 16 -20.46 3.47 -15.36
C LEU A 16 -19.33 2.75 -16.13
N THR A 17 -19.68 1.71 -16.88
CA THR A 17 -18.72 0.87 -17.60
C THR A 17 -19.33 0.36 -18.91
N PRO A 18 -18.55 0.23 -20.01
CA PRO A 18 -18.99 -0.46 -21.21
C PRO A 18 -18.96 -2.00 -21.09
N LYS A 19 -18.48 -2.54 -19.97
CA LYS A 19 -18.43 -3.97 -19.71
C LYS A 19 -19.76 -4.47 -19.17
N THR A 20 -19.98 -5.78 -19.19
CA THR A 20 -21.20 -6.42 -18.68
C THR A 20 -21.47 -6.00 -17.24
N ILE A 21 -22.69 -5.57 -16.99
CA ILE A 21 -23.17 -5.22 -15.66
C ILE A 21 -23.91 -6.45 -15.11
N ALA A 22 -23.55 -6.87 -13.90
CA ALA A 22 -24.10 -8.02 -13.20
C ALA A 22 -24.79 -7.55 -11.92
N VAL A 23 -25.99 -6.98 -12.04
CA VAL A 23 -26.71 -6.35 -10.91
C VAL A 23 -27.13 -7.38 -9.89
N ASP A 24 -27.72 -8.49 -10.34
CA ASP A 24 -28.27 -9.51 -9.43
C ASP A 24 -27.13 -10.18 -8.63
N GLU A 25 -26.03 -10.56 -9.31
CA GLU A 25 -24.85 -11.15 -8.66
C GLU A 25 -24.17 -10.15 -7.72
N ALA A 26 -24.17 -8.86 -8.06
CA ALA A 26 -23.60 -7.84 -7.20
C ALA A 26 -24.47 -7.61 -5.95
N LEU A 27 -25.78 -7.66 -6.07
CA LEU A 27 -26.70 -7.55 -4.94
C LEU A 27 -26.62 -8.80 -4.04
N ASP A 28 -26.51 -9.99 -4.62
CA ASP A 28 -26.36 -11.25 -3.88
C ASP A 28 -25.02 -11.31 -3.11
N ALA A 29 -23.99 -10.63 -3.61
CA ALA A 29 -22.69 -10.53 -2.95
C ALA A 29 -22.63 -9.45 -1.85
N LEU A 30 -23.63 -8.59 -1.75
CA LEU A 30 -23.69 -7.59 -0.67
C LEU A 30 -24.04 -8.25 0.65
N ASP A 31 -23.23 -8.01 1.65
CA ASP A 31 -23.56 -8.30 3.03
C ASP A 31 -23.98 -7.00 3.73
N PRO A 32 -25.28 -6.76 3.94
CA PRO A 32 -25.77 -5.54 4.57
C PRO A 32 -25.44 -5.45 6.07
N GLU A 33 -25.02 -6.54 6.68
CA GLU A 33 -24.59 -6.59 8.08
C GLU A 33 -23.12 -6.16 8.24
N LEU A 34 -22.34 -6.16 7.16
CA LEU A 34 -20.95 -5.77 7.15
C LEU A 34 -20.83 -4.24 7.07
N ALA A 35 -20.69 -3.60 8.22
CA ALA A 35 -20.35 -2.17 8.25
C ALA A 35 -18.87 -1.97 7.91
N PRO A 36 -18.52 -0.93 7.12
CA PRO A 36 -17.12 -0.55 6.92
C PRO A 36 -16.41 -0.33 8.26
N GLN A 37 -15.22 -0.90 8.41
CA GLN A 37 -14.37 -0.74 9.59
C GLN A 37 -13.23 0.21 9.25
N PRO A 38 -13.40 1.55 9.33
CA PRO A 38 -12.34 2.48 9.01
C PRO A 38 -11.21 2.35 10.04
N MET A 39 -9.99 2.21 9.53
CA MET A 39 -8.78 2.13 10.33
C MET A 39 -8.03 3.46 10.21
N SER A 40 -7.83 4.17 11.32
CA SER A 40 -7.15 5.47 11.30
C SER A 40 -5.64 5.36 11.12
N GLY A 41 -5.05 4.24 11.49
CA GLY A 41 -3.60 4.04 11.53
C GLY A 41 -2.95 5.08 12.46
N GLU A 42 -2.67 4.72 13.70
CA GLU A 42 -2.08 5.65 14.66
C GLU A 42 -0.71 6.14 14.16
N PRO A 43 -0.48 7.47 14.16
CA PRO A 43 0.77 8.02 13.68
C PRO A 43 1.90 7.73 14.68
N THR A 44 3.01 7.23 14.19
CA THR A 44 4.26 7.06 14.94
C THR A 44 5.30 8.04 14.40
N ALA A 45 5.95 8.79 15.29
CA ALA A 45 7.03 9.69 14.88
C ALA A 45 8.25 8.88 14.40
N LEU A 46 8.82 9.29 13.27
CA LEU A 46 10.05 8.71 12.76
C LEU A 46 11.27 9.38 13.37
N PRO A 47 12.37 8.64 13.65
CA PRO A 47 13.62 9.23 14.15
C PRO A 47 14.22 10.29 13.22
N SER A 48 13.94 10.19 11.92
CA SER A 48 14.39 11.14 10.90
C SER A 48 13.51 12.40 10.78
N GLY A 49 12.48 12.53 11.61
CA GLY A 49 11.36 13.46 11.43
C GLY A 49 10.25 12.83 10.60
N GLY A 50 9.08 13.50 10.60
CA GLY A 50 7.90 12.99 9.90
C GLY A 50 7.15 11.89 10.65
N ILE A 51 6.24 11.22 9.96
CA ILE A 51 5.31 10.25 10.55
C ILE A 51 5.26 8.96 9.74
N HIS A 52 5.04 7.86 10.45
CA HIS A 52 4.70 6.55 9.91
C HIS A 52 3.31 6.16 10.39
N ARG A 53 2.48 5.61 9.48
CA ARG A 53 1.20 4.98 9.82
C ARG A 53 1.19 3.56 9.28
N HIS A 54 0.80 2.64 10.12
CA HIS A 54 0.74 1.21 9.82
C HIS A 54 -0.72 0.77 9.71
N TYR A 55 -1.08 0.15 8.59
CA TYR A 55 -2.41 -0.39 8.33
C TYR A 55 -2.29 -1.89 8.07
N ALA A 56 -2.78 -2.67 9.03
CA ALA A 56 -2.83 -4.14 8.94
C ALA A 56 -4.25 -4.62 9.31
N PRO A 57 -5.22 -4.49 8.40
CA PRO A 57 -6.59 -4.91 8.67
C PRO A 57 -6.66 -6.42 8.95
N ALA A 58 -7.44 -6.82 9.95
CA ALA A 58 -7.64 -8.22 10.27
C ALA A 58 -8.19 -8.99 9.05
N GLY A 59 -7.57 -10.11 8.71
CA GLY A 59 -7.95 -10.94 7.57
C GLY A 59 -7.53 -10.41 6.20
N ALA A 60 -6.96 -9.21 6.09
CA ALA A 60 -6.39 -8.75 4.84
C ALA A 60 -5.05 -9.45 4.56
N PRO A 61 -4.80 -9.90 3.31
CA PRO A 61 -3.56 -10.58 2.95
C PRO A 61 -2.40 -9.62 2.69
N PHE A 62 -2.55 -8.34 3.02
CA PHE A 62 -1.54 -7.31 2.81
C PHE A 62 -1.49 -6.32 3.97
N ILE A 63 -0.38 -5.64 4.08
CA ILE A 63 -0.10 -4.54 5.00
C ILE A 63 0.26 -3.32 4.17
N VAL A 64 -0.13 -2.15 4.66
CA VAL A 64 0.20 -0.86 4.05
C VAL A 64 0.87 0.03 5.08
N ASP A 65 2.08 0.49 4.76
CA ASP A 65 2.81 1.47 5.53
C ASP A 65 2.78 2.82 4.79
N TRP A 66 2.27 3.85 5.45
CA TRP A 66 2.29 5.22 4.96
C TRP A 66 3.43 5.98 5.64
N ILE A 67 4.28 6.61 4.84
CA ILE A 67 5.41 7.41 5.30
C ILE A 67 5.19 8.86 4.87
N GLY A 68 5.17 9.78 5.84
CA GLY A 68 5.06 11.22 5.60
C GLY A 68 6.30 11.95 6.09
N ASP A 69 6.98 12.69 5.19
CA ASP A 69 8.13 13.57 5.46
C ASP A 69 9.18 12.95 6.39
N GLY A 70 9.90 11.97 5.88
CA GLY A 70 10.93 11.30 6.67
C GLY A 70 11.55 10.08 5.99
N SER A 71 12.18 9.25 6.79
CA SER A 71 12.82 8.02 6.35
C SER A 71 12.33 6.83 7.18
N PHE A 72 11.91 5.77 6.50
CA PHE A 72 11.40 4.54 7.08
C PHE A 72 12.13 3.34 6.46
N THR A 73 12.41 2.32 7.27
CA THR A 73 13.01 1.07 6.79
C THR A 73 12.03 -0.08 6.98
N SER A 74 11.68 -0.75 5.88
CA SER A 74 10.94 -2.00 5.87
C SER A 74 11.94 -3.16 5.82
N ALA A 75 11.82 -4.07 6.78
CA ALA A 75 12.71 -5.23 6.89
C ALA A 75 12.60 -6.16 5.67
N THR A 76 13.67 -6.93 5.44
CA THR A 76 13.74 -7.98 4.41
C THR A 76 12.76 -9.12 4.66
N GLY A 77 12.56 -9.97 3.67
CA GLY A 77 11.83 -11.22 3.76
C GLY A 77 10.52 -11.27 2.96
N ASP A 78 9.94 -10.12 2.61
CA ASP A 78 8.72 -10.04 1.83
C ASP A 78 8.92 -9.26 0.52
N TYR A 79 8.05 -9.53 -0.46
CA TYR A 79 7.89 -8.66 -1.63
C TYR A 79 7.28 -7.32 -1.20
N ARG A 80 7.85 -6.22 -1.69
CA ARG A 80 7.42 -4.87 -1.34
C ARG A 80 7.18 -4.03 -2.59
N LEU A 81 6.07 -3.31 -2.61
CA LEU A 81 5.78 -2.28 -3.60
C LEU A 81 5.92 -0.92 -2.93
N VAL A 82 6.76 -0.05 -3.49
CA VAL A 82 6.94 1.32 -3.02
C VAL A 82 6.33 2.27 -4.04
N LEU A 83 5.42 3.16 -3.60
CA LEU A 83 4.76 4.16 -4.43
C LEU A 83 5.10 5.57 -3.93
N ALA A 84 5.57 6.43 -4.84
CA ALA A 84 5.70 7.87 -4.58
C ALA A 84 4.33 8.55 -4.73
N VAL A 85 3.71 8.94 -3.60
CA VAL A 85 2.35 9.52 -3.58
C VAL A 85 2.40 11.03 -3.82
N SER A 86 3.31 11.72 -3.14
CA SER A 86 3.56 13.14 -3.36
C SER A 86 5.04 13.42 -3.17
N SER A 87 5.60 14.36 -3.90
CA SER A 87 7.04 14.60 -4.00
C SER A 87 7.81 13.41 -4.60
N SER A 88 9.12 13.54 -4.65
CA SER A 88 10.02 12.44 -5.00
C SER A 88 10.28 11.55 -3.78
N VAL A 89 10.57 10.30 -4.08
CA VAL A 89 10.88 9.26 -3.08
C VAL A 89 12.19 8.59 -3.47
N THR A 90 13.15 8.55 -2.57
CA THR A 90 14.36 7.75 -2.73
C THR A 90 14.13 6.38 -2.10
N VAL A 91 14.34 5.34 -2.88
CA VAL A 91 14.30 3.94 -2.44
C VAL A 91 15.73 3.41 -2.45
N SER A 92 16.21 2.96 -1.29
CA SER A 92 17.57 2.42 -1.15
C SER A 92 17.51 0.97 -0.69
N VAL A 93 18.23 0.09 -1.38
CA VAL A 93 18.34 -1.35 -1.07
C VAL A 93 19.78 -1.79 -1.33
N ASP A 94 20.43 -2.42 -0.36
CA ASP A 94 21.79 -2.99 -0.48
C ASP A 94 22.82 -2.01 -1.09
N GLY A 95 22.69 -0.72 -0.77
CA GLY A 95 23.56 0.34 -1.25
C GLY A 95 23.24 0.88 -2.66
N ALA A 96 22.26 0.30 -3.36
CA ALA A 96 21.70 0.87 -4.59
C ALA A 96 20.59 1.87 -4.25
N GLU A 97 20.47 2.92 -5.05
CA GLU A 97 19.42 3.93 -4.89
C GLU A 97 18.62 4.12 -6.18
N LEU A 98 17.33 4.26 -6.02
CA LEU A 98 16.39 4.58 -7.09
C LEU A 98 15.54 5.79 -6.69
N LEU A 99 15.53 6.82 -7.52
CA LEU A 99 14.66 7.98 -7.34
C LEU A 99 13.35 7.77 -8.09
N LEU A 100 12.24 7.81 -7.38
CA LEU A 100 10.90 7.79 -7.93
C LEU A 100 10.32 9.20 -7.94
N SER A 101 9.80 9.62 -9.08
CA SER A 101 8.95 10.81 -9.18
C SER A 101 7.52 10.48 -8.72
N GLN A 102 6.74 11.51 -8.38
CA GLN A 102 5.33 11.34 -8.01
C GLN A 102 4.58 10.46 -9.02
N GLY A 103 3.83 9.50 -8.52
CA GLY A 103 3.06 8.53 -9.31
C GLY A 103 3.86 7.32 -9.83
N GLN A 104 5.19 7.32 -9.66
CA GLN A 104 6.02 6.16 -9.99
C GLN A 104 6.07 5.17 -8.83
N ALA A 105 6.24 3.89 -9.18
CA ALA A 105 6.38 2.81 -8.21
C ALA A 105 7.61 1.95 -8.53
N ALA A 106 8.15 1.32 -7.50
CA ALA A 106 9.18 0.30 -7.59
C ALA A 106 8.73 -0.97 -6.89
N ALA A 107 9.12 -2.11 -7.46
CA ALA A 107 8.99 -3.42 -6.84
C ALA A 107 10.34 -3.84 -6.27
N VAL A 108 10.34 -4.33 -5.04
CA VAL A 108 11.52 -4.89 -4.38
C VAL A 108 11.21 -6.35 -4.05
N LEU A 109 12.08 -7.25 -4.49
CA LEU A 109 11.88 -8.69 -4.33
C LEU A 109 12.14 -9.12 -2.87
N ALA A 110 11.54 -10.24 -2.47
CA ALA A 110 11.74 -10.81 -1.14
C ALA A 110 13.19 -11.22 -0.86
N SER A 111 13.96 -11.51 -1.92
CA SER A 111 15.39 -11.85 -1.83
C SER A 111 16.32 -10.65 -1.66
N GLU A 112 15.82 -9.44 -1.84
CA GLU A 112 16.59 -8.21 -1.64
C GLU A 112 16.55 -7.80 -0.17
N GLY A 113 17.54 -7.01 0.25
CA GLY A 113 17.72 -6.58 1.63
C GLY A 113 16.63 -5.65 2.16
N ASP A 114 16.90 -4.99 3.27
CA ASP A 114 16.04 -4.00 3.85
C ASP A 114 15.81 -2.83 2.88
N VAL A 115 14.58 -2.39 2.78
CA VAL A 115 14.20 -1.24 1.94
C VAL A 115 14.12 0.00 2.79
N ARG A 116 14.99 0.97 2.52
CA ARG A 116 14.87 2.31 3.08
C ARG A 116 14.15 3.21 2.11
N VAL A 117 13.09 3.83 2.56
CA VAL A 117 12.30 4.81 1.81
C VAL A 117 12.47 6.17 2.47
N THR A 118 12.88 7.18 1.68
CA THR A 118 13.05 8.56 2.16
C THR A 118 12.25 9.51 1.27
N THR A 119 11.47 10.39 1.88
CA THR A 119 10.63 11.36 1.17
C THR A 119 10.50 12.66 1.94
N THR A 120 10.29 13.77 1.23
CA THR A 120 9.86 15.07 1.77
C THR A 120 8.36 15.30 1.61
N GLY A 121 7.63 14.30 1.20
CA GLY A 121 6.18 14.33 1.00
C GLY A 121 5.55 13.07 1.55
N ALA A 122 4.99 12.24 0.67
CA ALA A 122 4.36 11.00 1.07
C ALA A 122 4.75 9.81 0.18
N ALA A 123 5.03 8.69 0.81
CA ALA A 123 5.25 7.40 0.18
C ALA A 123 4.36 6.33 0.81
N VAL A 124 4.09 5.28 0.05
CA VAL A 124 3.40 4.08 0.53
C VAL A 124 4.26 2.86 0.25
N ILE A 125 4.36 1.97 1.21
CA ILE A 125 4.87 0.61 1.02
C ILE A 125 3.71 -0.35 1.21
N ALA A 126 3.43 -1.19 0.21
CA ALA A 126 2.50 -2.30 0.32
C ALA A 126 3.29 -3.62 0.29
N ARG A 127 2.95 -4.54 1.19
CA ARG A 127 3.59 -5.85 1.32
C ARG A 127 2.60 -6.91 1.78
N PRO A 128 2.88 -8.20 1.57
CA PRO A 128 2.06 -9.27 2.13
C PRO A 128 1.95 -9.16 3.65
N ALA A 129 0.81 -9.57 4.20
CA ALA A 129 0.70 -9.83 5.63
C ALA A 129 1.43 -11.14 5.95
N SER A 130 2.28 -11.14 6.98
CA SER A 130 2.91 -12.37 7.47
C SER A 130 1.80 -13.33 7.93
N GLN A 131 1.83 -14.55 7.42
CA GLN A 131 0.92 -15.63 7.85
C GLN A 131 1.36 -16.19 9.20
#